data_0b2c305e39de5a6d36498138735cbafd
#
_entry.id   0b2c305e39de5a6d36498138735cbafd
#
_cell.length_a   1.000
_cell.length_b   1.000
_cell.length_c   1.000
_cell.angle_alpha   90.00
_cell.angle_beta   90.00
_cell.angle_gamma   90.00
#
_symmetry.space_group_name_H-M   'P 1'
#
loop_
_entity.id
_entity.type
_entity.pdbx_description
1 polymer ?
#
loop_
_entity_poly.entity_id
_entity_poly.type
_entity_poly.pdbx_seq_one_letter_code
_entity_poly.pdbx_strand_id
1 'polypeptide(L)'
;MAILRASSSRPVRTPCHPTVARPSAAIQHRAVRQRLASGSRRALQSGFSLMEIIIVTILIGGIVTFAARQILGGSDKAKYNLASAQIETLAQKVHQYEMDTGTLPATLHDLVRQPGNISGWLGPYAKVDDIVDPWKTPIEYRAPGESQRFDLISLGADRKAGGSSVDGDIRYE
;
A
#
# COMPACT_ATOMS: atom_id res chain seq x y z
N MET A 1 -18.40 -32.96 -38.82
CA MET A 1 -17.14 -33.63 -39.10
C MET A 1 -16.38 -33.78 -37.79
N ALA A 2 -16.47 -34.98 -37.24
CA ALA A 2 -15.98 -35.32 -35.89
C ALA A 2 -14.54 -35.82 -36.00
N ILE A 3 -13.67 -35.40 -35.09
CA ILE A 3 -12.40 -36.09 -34.85
C ILE A 3 -12.25 -36.30 -33.34
N LEU A 4 -12.57 -37.53 -32.94
CA LEU A 4 -12.16 -38.14 -31.70
C LEU A 4 -10.63 -38.31 -31.67
N ARG A 5 -9.96 -38.00 -30.59
CA ARG A 5 -8.64 -38.53 -30.24
C ARG A 5 -8.63 -39.17 -28.86
N ALA A 6 -8.24 -40.44 -28.94
CA ALA A 6 -8.23 -41.43 -27.88
C ALA A 6 -7.24 -41.13 -26.75
N SER A 7 -7.69 -41.52 -25.56
CA SER A 7 -6.93 -41.66 -24.31
C SER A 7 -6.04 -42.92 -24.41
N SER A 8 -4.73 -42.79 -24.13
CA SER A 8 -3.79 -43.89 -23.98
C SER A 8 -3.42 -44.03 -22.52
N SER A 9 -4.01 -44.98 -21.85
CA SER A 9 -3.66 -45.45 -20.50
C SER A 9 -2.42 -46.34 -20.54
N ARG A 10 -1.37 -46.00 -19.80
CA ARG A 10 -0.20 -46.87 -19.57
C ARG A 10 -0.37 -47.63 -18.24
N PRO A 11 -0.06 -48.93 -18.23
CA PRO A 11 -0.17 -49.74 -17.00
C PRO A 11 1.05 -49.52 -16.07
N VAL A 12 0.73 -49.47 -14.80
CA VAL A 12 1.67 -49.44 -13.68
C VAL A 12 2.33 -50.82 -13.54
N ARG A 13 3.65 -50.87 -13.58
CA ARG A 13 4.46 -52.07 -13.26
C ARG A 13 4.83 -52.03 -11.79
N THR A 14 4.36 -52.99 -11.03
CA THR A 14 4.83 -53.35 -9.71
C THR A 14 6.16 -54.12 -9.77
N PRO A 15 7.19 -53.77 -9.01
CA PRO A 15 8.36 -54.63 -8.84
C PRO A 15 8.19 -55.61 -7.71
N CYS A 16 8.50 -56.86 -8.02
CA CYS A 16 8.55 -57.99 -7.10
C CYS A 16 9.67 -57.84 -6.05
N HIS A 17 9.36 -58.19 -4.82
CA HIS A 17 10.32 -58.39 -3.75
C HIS A 17 11.04 -59.76 -3.91
N PRO A 18 12.37 -59.83 -3.73
CA PRO A 18 13.05 -61.09 -3.46
C PRO A 18 13.12 -61.31 -1.96
N THR A 19 12.58 -62.43 -1.55
CA THR A 19 12.75 -63.08 -0.25
C THR A 19 14.20 -63.55 -0.13
N VAL A 20 14.92 -63.08 0.86
CA VAL A 20 16.26 -63.65 1.19
C VAL A 20 16.22 -64.19 2.62
N ALA A 21 16.60 -65.43 2.68
CA ALA A 21 16.62 -66.33 3.81
C ALA A 21 17.54 -65.87 4.98
N ARG A 22 17.09 -66.21 6.18
CA ARG A 22 17.89 -66.14 7.42
C ARG A 22 18.96 -67.24 7.41
N PRO A 23 20.14 -67.01 8.00
CA PRO A 23 20.82 -68.00 8.79
C PRO A 23 20.87 -67.61 10.28
N SER A 24 20.43 -68.58 11.06
CA SER A 24 20.66 -68.71 12.50
C SER A 24 22.15 -68.93 12.78
N ALA A 25 22.72 -68.11 13.64
CA ALA A 25 23.93 -68.51 14.36
C ALA A 25 23.94 -67.81 15.73
N ALA A 26 23.81 -68.69 16.71
CA ALA A 26 24.05 -68.42 18.12
C ALA A 26 25.51 -67.97 18.34
N ILE A 27 25.68 -67.33 19.46
CA ILE A 27 26.83 -67.45 20.36
C ILE A 27 27.37 -66.09 20.88
N GLN A 28 27.29 -66.10 22.17
CA GLN A 28 28.24 -65.54 23.17
C GLN A 28 27.98 -64.17 23.79
N HIS A 29 27.45 -64.35 25.00
CA HIS A 29 27.56 -63.38 26.08
C HIS A 29 28.96 -62.91 26.35
N ARG A 30 29.23 -61.64 26.12
CA ARG A 30 30.31 -60.94 26.77
C ARG A 30 29.75 -59.65 27.36
N ALA A 31 29.39 -59.73 28.63
CA ALA A 31 29.00 -58.58 29.41
C ALA A 31 30.18 -57.61 29.56
N VAL A 32 30.28 -56.66 28.69
CA VAL A 32 31.10 -55.46 28.89
C VAL A 32 30.25 -54.47 29.66
N ARG A 33 30.49 -54.37 30.96
CA ARG A 33 29.99 -53.32 31.81
C ARG A 33 30.60 -52.00 31.31
N GLN A 34 29.95 -51.37 30.33
CA GLN A 34 30.17 -49.95 30.05
C GLN A 34 29.53 -49.14 31.16
N ARG A 35 30.35 -48.62 32.04
CA ARG A 35 29.96 -47.58 32.98
C ARG A 35 29.52 -46.37 32.12
N LEU A 36 28.19 -46.22 31.99
CA LEU A 36 27.60 -44.99 31.51
C LEU A 36 27.90 -43.92 32.55
N ALA A 37 29.02 -43.20 32.34
CA ALA A 37 29.21 -41.91 32.97
C ALA A 37 28.08 -41.00 32.42
N SER A 38 26.96 -40.92 33.12
CA SER A 38 25.92 -39.93 32.89
C SER A 38 26.50 -38.56 33.26
N GLY A 39 27.29 -38.03 32.33
CA GLY A 39 27.62 -36.60 32.34
C GLY A 39 26.32 -35.84 32.13
N SER A 40 25.65 -35.49 33.19
CA SER A 40 24.58 -34.53 33.22
C SER A 40 25.17 -33.21 32.71
N ARG A 41 25.07 -32.99 31.41
CA ARG A 41 25.24 -31.65 30.83
C ARG A 41 24.08 -30.81 31.36
N ARG A 42 24.31 -30.14 32.48
CA ARG A 42 23.47 -29.04 32.93
C ARG A 42 23.51 -28.05 31.79
N ALA A 43 22.49 -28.06 30.94
CA ALA A 43 22.22 -26.94 30.04
C ALA A 43 22.14 -25.74 30.97
N LEU A 44 23.11 -24.83 30.83
CA LEU A 44 23.05 -23.52 31.46
C LEU A 44 21.82 -22.84 30.85
N GLN A 45 20.69 -22.91 31.52
CA GLN A 45 19.56 -22.05 31.24
C GLN A 45 20.00 -20.63 31.60
N SER A 46 20.57 -19.94 30.63
CA SER A 46 20.76 -18.49 30.71
C SER A 46 19.36 -17.86 30.69
N GLY A 47 18.82 -17.59 31.84
CA GLY A 47 17.63 -16.74 31.95
C GLY A 47 17.97 -15.34 31.47
N PHE A 48 17.07 -14.73 30.72
CA PHE A 48 17.21 -13.33 30.33
C PHE A 48 17.28 -12.43 31.59
N SER A 49 18.28 -11.55 31.63
CA SER A 49 18.37 -10.55 32.69
C SER A 49 17.26 -9.51 32.51
N LEU A 50 16.66 -9.08 33.63
CA LEU A 50 15.68 -7.99 33.63
C LEU A 50 16.25 -6.73 32.96
N MET A 51 17.55 -6.48 33.18
CA MET A 51 18.28 -5.35 32.56
C MET A 51 18.37 -5.49 31.03
N GLU A 52 18.54 -6.70 30.51
CA GLU A 52 18.58 -6.97 29.06
C GLU A 52 17.24 -6.66 28.39
N ILE A 53 16.14 -7.05 29.02
CA ILE A 53 14.80 -6.74 28.49
C ILE A 53 14.56 -5.23 28.50
N ILE A 54 14.98 -4.50 29.54
CA ILE A 54 14.85 -3.05 29.61
C ILE A 54 15.65 -2.38 28.47
N ILE A 55 16.89 -2.78 28.25
CA ILE A 55 17.72 -2.22 27.19
C ILE A 55 17.10 -2.49 25.82
N VAL A 56 16.65 -3.72 25.57
CA VAL A 56 16.01 -4.10 24.29
C VAL A 56 14.73 -3.30 24.06
N THR A 57 13.89 -3.11 25.07
CA THR A 57 12.64 -2.33 24.92
C THR A 57 12.91 -0.86 24.64
N ILE A 58 13.92 -0.26 25.28
CA ILE A 58 14.36 1.12 24.98
C ILE A 58 14.88 1.23 23.55
N LEU A 59 15.70 0.28 23.12
CA LEU A 59 16.25 0.26 21.77
C LEU A 59 15.15 0.13 20.69
N ILE A 60 14.22 -0.80 20.89
CA ILE A 60 13.09 -0.99 19.97
C ILE A 60 12.23 0.28 19.95
N GLY A 61 11.90 0.86 21.10
CA GLY A 61 11.14 2.11 21.20
C GLY A 61 11.81 3.26 20.46
N GLY A 62 13.12 3.39 20.54
CA GLY A 62 13.92 4.39 19.82
C GLY A 62 13.82 4.21 18.30
N ILE A 63 14.01 2.96 17.80
CA ILE A 63 13.93 2.64 16.38
C ILE A 63 12.52 2.91 15.84
N VAL A 64 11.48 2.48 16.55
CA VAL A 64 10.07 2.69 16.13
C VAL A 64 9.75 4.18 16.05
N THR A 65 10.18 4.98 17.03
CA THR A 65 9.95 6.43 17.02
C THR A 65 10.64 7.10 15.84
N PHE A 66 11.88 6.71 15.54
CA PHE A 66 12.61 7.24 14.39
C PHE A 66 11.95 6.86 13.05
N ALA A 67 11.56 5.60 12.89
CA ALA A 67 10.89 5.12 11.68
C ALA A 67 9.52 5.81 11.48
N ALA A 68 8.76 6.03 12.54
CA ALA A 68 7.47 6.72 12.47
C ALA A 68 7.62 8.15 11.92
N ARG A 69 8.63 8.90 12.34
CA ARG A 69 8.89 10.26 11.82
C ARG A 69 9.23 10.27 10.33
N GLN A 70 9.99 9.29 9.84
CA GLN A 70 10.32 9.15 8.42
C GLN A 70 9.08 8.87 7.56
N ILE A 71 8.19 7.99 8.04
CA ILE A 71 6.98 7.60 7.31
C ILE A 71 6.00 8.76 7.22
N LEU A 72 5.80 9.50 8.31
CA LEU A 72 4.85 10.64 8.35
C LEU A 72 5.30 11.78 7.42
N GLY A 73 6.56 12.16 7.45
CA GLY A 73 7.07 13.23 6.58
C GLY A 73 7.07 12.86 5.08
N GLY A 74 7.31 11.58 4.74
CA GLY A 74 7.22 11.08 3.37
C GLY A 74 5.79 11.07 2.81
N SER A 75 4.80 10.82 3.68
CA SER A 75 3.38 10.81 3.32
C SER A 75 2.89 12.20 2.87
N ASP A 76 3.28 13.27 3.56
CA ASP A 76 2.80 14.61 3.24
C ASP A 76 3.40 15.17 1.95
N LYS A 77 4.68 14.85 1.66
CA LYS A 77 5.27 15.16 0.37
C LYS A 77 4.59 14.42 -0.79
N ALA A 78 4.23 13.16 -0.59
CA ALA A 78 3.50 12.39 -1.60
C ALA A 78 2.10 12.98 -1.83
N LYS A 79 1.40 13.40 -0.77
CA LYS A 79 0.10 14.09 -0.88
C LYS A 79 0.23 15.43 -1.59
N TYR A 80 1.28 16.20 -1.34
CA TYR A 80 1.53 17.47 -2.03
C TYR A 80 1.65 17.26 -3.55
N ASN A 81 2.47 16.31 -3.98
CA ASN A 81 2.61 15.96 -5.40
C ASN A 81 1.29 15.47 -6.01
N LEU A 82 0.51 14.69 -5.24
CA LEU A 82 -0.81 14.24 -5.68
C LEU A 82 -1.80 15.40 -5.82
N ALA A 83 -1.81 16.34 -4.88
CA ALA A 83 -2.66 17.53 -4.95
C ALA A 83 -2.31 18.42 -6.15
N SER A 84 -1.02 18.60 -6.44
CA SER A 84 -0.57 19.33 -7.62
C SER A 84 -1.09 18.69 -8.91
N ALA A 85 -0.92 17.38 -9.07
CA ALA A 85 -1.43 16.66 -10.23
C ALA A 85 -2.96 16.66 -10.31
N GLN A 86 -3.64 16.67 -9.16
CA GLN A 86 -5.10 16.73 -9.08
C GLN A 86 -5.62 18.10 -9.55
N ILE A 87 -4.97 19.21 -9.13
CA ILE A 87 -5.30 20.56 -9.57
C ILE A 87 -5.16 20.71 -11.08
N GLU A 88 -4.06 20.24 -11.66
CA GLU A 88 -3.85 20.22 -13.11
C GLU A 88 -4.96 19.44 -13.85
N THR A 89 -5.29 18.26 -13.33
CA THR A 89 -6.36 17.42 -13.91
C THR A 89 -7.71 18.12 -13.80
N LEU A 90 -8.00 18.76 -12.67
CA LEU A 90 -9.25 19.47 -12.44
C LEU A 90 -9.38 20.70 -13.35
N ALA A 91 -8.28 21.41 -13.60
CA ALA A 91 -8.25 22.53 -14.54
C ALA A 91 -8.61 22.07 -15.97
N GLN A 92 -8.09 20.93 -16.42
CA GLN A 92 -8.47 20.36 -17.72
C GLN A 92 -9.97 20.04 -17.78
N LYS A 93 -10.56 19.57 -16.68
CA LYS A 93 -12.01 19.29 -16.60
C LYS A 93 -12.85 20.57 -16.63
N VAL A 94 -12.37 21.66 -16.03
CA VAL A 94 -12.99 22.99 -16.14
C VAL A 94 -12.95 23.49 -17.58
N HIS A 95 -11.83 23.34 -18.27
CA HIS A 95 -11.72 23.71 -19.69
C HIS A 95 -12.65 22.86 -20.58
N GLN A 96 -12.76 21.56 -20.32
CA GLN A 96 -13.66 20.70 -21.07
C GLN A 96 -15.12 21.10 -20.86
N TYR A 97 -15.53 21.38 -19.62
CA TYR A 97 -16.85 21.91 -19.33
C TYR A 97 -17.13 23.20 -20.11
N GLU A 98 -16.15 24.13 -20.14
CA GLU A 98 -16.26 25.37 -20.88
C GLU A 98 -16.38 25.16 -22.39
N MET A 99 -15.62 24.23 -22.97
CA MET A 99 -15.74 23.90 -24.40
C MET A 99 -17.11 23.36 -24.77
N ASP A 100 -17.72 22.55 -23.90
CA ASP A 100 -19.02 21.92 -24.17
C ASP A 100 -20.19 22.87 -23.94
N THR A 101 -20.11 23.73 -22.91
CA THR A 101 -21.21 24.62 -22.49
C THR A 101 -21.07 26.06 -22.93
N GLY A 102 -19.86 26.46 -23.38
CA GLY A 102 -19.53 27.84 -23.77
C GLY A 102 -19.29 28.80 -22.60
N THR A 103 -19.38 28.33 -21.35
CA THR A 103 -19.23 29.14 -20.13
C THR A 103 -18.40 28.42 -19.08
N LEU A 104 -17.73 29.18 -18.20
CA LEU A 104 -17.07 28.58 -17.03
C LEU A 104 -18.13 28.07 -16.03
N PRO A 105 -17.83 26.97 -15.29
CA PRO A 105 -18.72 26.52 -14.22
C PRO A 105 -18.82 27.59 -13.12
N ALA A 106 -20.00 27.74 -12.52
CA ALA A 106 -20.14 28.66 -11.39
C ALA A 106 -19.52 28.08 -10.11
N THR A 107 -19.51 26.77 -9.99
CA THR A 107 -18.88 26.03 -8.88
C THR A 107 -18.27 24.73 -9.38
N LEU A 108 -17.32 24.14 -8.63
CA LEU A 108 -16.77 22.80 -8.96
C LEU A 108 -17.81 21.70 -8.93
N HIS A 109 -18.93 21.89 -8.22
CA HIS A 109 -20.04 20.92 -8.22
C HIS A 109 -20.72 20.81 -9.58
N ASP A 110 -20.64 21.84 -10.43
CA ASP A 110 -21.20 21.82 -11.78
C ASP A 110 -20.46 20.85 -12.71
N LEU A 111 -19.21 20.48 -12.36
CA LEU A 111 -18.45 19.42 -13.03
C LEU A 111 -18.98 18.01 -12.66
N VAL A 112 -19.55 17.87 -11.47
CA VAL A 112 -20.03 16.60 -10.94
C VAL A 112 -21.48 16.34 -11.30
N ARG A 113 -22.30 17.38 -11.29
CA ARG A 113 -23.75 17.32 -11.55
C ARG A 113 -24.17 18.44 -12.48
N GLN A 114 -25.02 18.12 -13.43
CA GLN A 114 -25.56 19.09 -14.37
C GLN A 114 -26.30 20.22 -13.65
N PRO A 115 -25.89 21.48 -13.85
CA PRO A 115 -26.69 22.63 -13.40
C PRO A 115 -28.00 22.75 -14.20
N GLY A 116 -29.09 23.13 -13.53
CA GLY A 116 -30.44 23.07 -14.12
C GLY A 116 -30.69 23.92 -15.37
N ASN A 117 -29.82 24.89 -15.68
CA ASN A 117 -30.05 25.90 -16.74
C ASN A 117 -28.99 25.89 -17.85
N ILE A 118 -28.13 24.88 -17.93
CA ILE A 118 -27.05 24.85 -18.90
C ILE A 118 -27.31 23.82 -19.99
N SER A 119 -27.26 24.29 -21.25
CA SER A 119 -27.28 23.45 -22.44
C SER A 119 -25.87 23.03 -22.82
N GLY A 120 -25.73 21.88 -23.49
CA GLY A 120 -24.44 21.38 -23.95
C GLY A 120 -23.64 20.63 -22.89
N TRP A 121 -24.17 20.45 -21.67
CA TRP A 121 -23.47 19.65 -20.65
C TRP A 121 -23.41 18.16 -21.02
N LEU A 122 -22.21 17.62 -21.17
CA LEU A 122 -21.95 16.24 -21.57
C LEU A 122 -21.37 15.37 -20.43
N GLY A 123 -21.24 15.94 -19.21
CA GLY A 123 -20.62 15.30 -18.06
C GLY A 123 -21.36 14.08 -17.50
N PRO A 124 -20.97 13.56 -16.33
CA PRO A 124 -20.10 14.22 -15.34
C PRO A 124 -18.63 14.29 -15.75
N TYR A 125 -18.01 15.45 -15.58
CA TYR A 125 -16.60 15.71 -15.88
C TYR A 125 -15.68 15.30 -14.72
N ALA A 126 -16.19 15.40 -13.47
CA ALA A 126 -15.47 15.10 -12.26
C ALA A 126 -16.31 14.25 -11.30
N LYS A 127 -15.63 13.58 -10.38
CA LYS A 127 -16.25 12.94 -9.23
C LYS A 127 -16.21 13.86 -8.01
N VAL A 128 -17.04 13.56 -7.00
CA VAL A 128 -17.04 14.32 -5.73
C VAL A 128 -15.65 14.28 -5.05
N ASP A 129 -14.94 13.15 -5.15
CA ASP A 129 -13.59 13.04 -4.58
C ASP A 129 -12.54 13.85 -5.35
N ASP A 130 -12.79 14.20 -6.61
CA ASP A 130 -11.84 14.98 -7.43
C ASP A 130 -11.81 16.47 -7.04
N ILE A 131 -12.88 16.96 -6.39
CA ILE A 131 -12.98 18.36 -5.94
C ILE A 131 -12.53 18.58 -4.49
N VAL A 132 -11.95 17.55 -3.88
CA VAL A 132 -11.42 17.54 -2.51
C VAL A 132 -9.98 17.10 -2.56
N ASP A 133 -9.10 17.81 -1.89
CA ASP A 133 -7.66 17.53 -1.88
C ASP A 133 -7.31 16.26 -1.06
N PRO A 134 -6.04 15.76 -1.09
CA PRO A 134 -5.61 14.59 -0.34
C PRO A 134 -5.66 14.74 1.18
N TRP A 135 -5.79 15.96 1.70
CA TRP A 135 -5.98 16.23 3.14
C TRP A 135 -7.46 16.39 3.52
N LYS A 136 -8.37 16.12 2.56
CA LYS A 136 -9.83 16.22 2.73
C LYS A 136 -10.33 17.65 2.92
N THR A 137 -9.62 18.62 2.33
CA THR A 137 -10.05 20.01 2.23
C THR A 137 -10.67 20.25 0.86
N PRO A 138 -11.82 20.92 0.73
CA PRO A 138 -12.36 21.30 -0.56
C PRO A 138 -11.39 22.23 -1.32
N ILE A 139 -11.18 21.96 -2.61
CA ILE A 139 -10.39 22.83 -3.49
C ILE A 139 -11.17 24.12 -3.71
N GLU A 140 -10.54 25.27 -3.46
CA GLU A 140 -11.13 26.58 -3.73
C GLU A 140 -11.15 26.83 -5.23
N TYR A 141 -12.27 27.34 -5.73
CA TYR A 141 -12.46 27.74 -7.11
C TYR A 141 -12.97 29.16 -7.18
N ARG A 142 -12.37 29.97 -8.04
CA ARG A 142 -12.77 31.35 -8.30
C ARG A 142 -12.83 31.58 -9.80
N ALA A 143 -13.95 32.11 -10.27
CA ALA A 143 -14.13 32.56 -11.64
C ALA A 143 -14.88 33.91 -11.63
N PRO A 144 -14.31 34.97 -12.20
CA PRO A 144 -12.97 35.06 -12.81
C PRO A 144 -11.84 34.93 -11.78
N GLY A 145 -10.69 34.41 -12.21
CA GLY A 145 -9.47 34.35 -11.40
C GLY A 145 -8.77 35.69 -11.28
N GLU A 146 -7.74 35.77 -10.44
CA GLU A 146 -6.96 37.01 -10.22
C GLU A 146 -6.08 37.37 -11.44
N SER A 147 -5.40 36.36 -12.00
CA SER A 147 -4.49 36.53 -13.15
C SER A 147 -4.87 35.69 -14.36
N GLN A 148 -5.75 34.74 -14.19
CA GLN A 148 -6.24 33.81 -15.22
C GLN A 148 -7.76 33.86 -15.32
N ARG A 149 -8.32 33.03 -16.20
CA ARG A 149 -9.79 32.94 -16.38
C ARG A 149 -10.49 32.36 -15.17
N PHE A 150 -9.79 31.49 -14.43
CA PHE A 150 -10.25 30.94 -13.16
C PHE A 150 -9.02 30.55 -12.33
N ASP A 151 -9.17 30.50 -11.02
CA ASP A 151 -8.16 29.99 -10.09
C ASP A 151 -8.65 28.70 -9.43
N LEU A 152 -7.72 27.76 -9.24
CA LEU A 152 -7.88 26.57 -8.43
C LEU A 152 -6.79 26.56 -7.36
N ILE A 153 -7.18 26.42 -6.10
CA ILE A 153 -6.26 26.52 -4.97
C ILE A 153 -6.55 25.39 -3.98
N SER A 154 -5.51 24.60 -3.63
CA SER A 154 -5.50 23.74 -2.44
C SER A 154 -4.66 24.40 -1.36
N LEU A 155 -5.16 24.43 -0.13
CA LEU A 155 -4.51 25.08 1.02
C LEU A 155 -3.40 24.21 1.67
N GLY A 156 -3.00 23.11 1.03
CA GLY A 156 -1.93 22.25 1.55
C GLY A 156 -2.30 21.49 2.83
N ALA A 157 -1.27 21.03 3.55
CA ALA A 157 -1.45 20.15 4.70
C ALA A 157 -2.00 20.87 5.94
N ASP A 158 -1.70 22.16 6.13
CA ASP A 158 -2.15 22.94 7.27
C ASP A 158 -3.56 23.54 7.11
N ARG A 159 -4.15 23.48 5.88
CA ARG A 159 -5.48 23.98 5.55
C ARG A 159 -5.64 25.50 5.76
N LYS A 160 -4.57 26.25 5.59
CA LYS A 160 -4.56 27.70 5.75
C LYS A 160 -3.94 28.35 4.55
N ALA A 161 -4.41 29.53 4.18
CA ALA A 161 -3.83 30.30 3.09
C ALA A 161 -2.38 30.71 3.39
N GLY A 162 -1.48 30.47 2.44
CA GLY A 162 -0.05 30.73 2.56
C GLY A 162 0.74 29.46 2.93
N GLY A 163 1.79 29.63 3.75
CA GLY A 163 2.65 28.53 4.16
C GLY A 163 3.82 28.27 3.20
N SER A 164 4.57 27.19 3.45
CA SER A 164 5.72 26.78 2.65
C SER A 164 5.87 25.26 2.62
N SER A 165 6.53 24.74 1.59
CA SER A 165 6.73 23.31 1.41
C SER A 165 5.38 22.55 1.33
N VAL A 166 5.13 21.53 2.17
CA VAL A 166 3.89 20.76 2.17
C VAL A 166 2.68 21.52 2.74
N ASP A 167 2.93 22.59 3.49
CA ASP A 167 1.91 23.50 4.03
C ASP A 167 1.61 24.68 3.09
N GLY A 168 2.33 24.77 1.98
CA GLY A 168 2.13 25.84 1.00
C GLY A 168 0.89 25.61 0.14
N ASP A 169 0.26 26.73 -0.27
CA ASP A 169 -0.84 26.69 -1.24
C ASP A 169 -0.37 26.10 -2.57
N ILE A 170 -1.17 25.26 -3.15
CA ILE A 170 -0.97 24.69 -4.48
C ILE A 170 -1.97 25.33 -5.40
N ARG A 171 -1.48 26.03 -6.42
CA ARG A 171 -2.30 26.80 -7.38
C ARG A 171 -2.14 26.24 -8.78
N TYR A 172 -3.20 26.35 -9.57
CA TYR A 172 -3.13 26.16 -11.01
C TYR A 172 -2.43 27.36 -11.63
N GLU A 173 -1.39 27.13 -12.46
CA GLU A 173 -0.62 28.15 -13.18
C GLU A 173 -0.84 28.08 -14.69
#